data_ee9eeba2eae8c7ca1e571557fd45edbe
#
_entry.id   ee9eeba2eae8c7ca1e571557fd45edbe
#
_cell.length_a   1.000
_cell.length_b   1.000
_cell.length_c   1.000
_cell.angle_alpha   90.00
_cell.angle_beta   90.00
_cell.angle_gamma   90.00
#
_symmetry.space_group_name_H-M   'P 1'
#
loop_
_entity.id
_entity.type
_entity.pdbx_description
1 polymer ?
#
loop_
_entity_poly.entity_id
_entity_poly.type
_entity_poly.pdbx_seq_one_letter_code
_entity_poly.pdbx_strand_id
1 'polypeptide(L)' 'VTNLTTRQQQIVELLKQGMSNKEIARELDIAAGTVKVHLYEIFARLGVTSRGKLVSKLIGSKA' A
#
# COMPACT_ATOMS: atom_id res chain seq x y z
N VAL A 1 15.55 4.38 0.93
CA VAL A 1 15.33 2.94 0.87
C VAL A 1 14.20 2.54 1.79
N THR A 2 13.24 1.83 1.25
CA THR A 2 12.16 1.36 2.08
C THR A 2 12.46 -0.04 2.55
N ASN A 3 11.97 -0.39 3.72
CA ASN A 3 12.15 -1.72 4.27
C ASN A 3 10.89 -2.55 4.11
N LEU A 4 10.26 -2.42 2.97
CA LEU A 4 9.04 -3.16 2.71
C LEU A 4 9.35 -4.56 2.23
N THR A 5 8.53 -5.52 2.64
CA THR A 5 8.68 -6.88 2.15
C THR A 5 8.25 -6.93 0.70
N THR A 6 8.56 -8.04 0.02
CA THR A 6 8.16 -8.21 -1.37
C THR A 6 6.64 -8.09 -1.52
N ARG A 7 5.88 -8.71 -0.63
CA ARG A 7 4.43 -8.61 -0.68
C ARG A 7 3.95 -7.18 -0.47
N GLN A 8 4.57 -6.47 0.46
CA GLN A 8 4.20 -5.08 0.70
C GLN A 8 4.51 -4.21 -0.50
N GLN A 9 5.62 -4.47 -1.18
CA GLN A 9 5.96 -3.75 -2.40
C GLN A 9 4.92 -4.00 -3.49
N GLN A 10 4.46 -5.23 -3.61
CA GLN A 10 3.40 -5.55 -4.58
C GLN A 10 2.13 -4.77 -4.28
N ILE A 11 1.77 -4.69 -3.01
CA ILE A 11 0.58 -3.96 -2.60
C ILE A 11 0.74 -2.48 -2.90
N VAL A 12 1.92 -1.93 -2.63
CA VAL A 12 2.20 -0.53 -2.91
C VAL A 12 2.04 -0.23 -4.41
N GLU A 13 2.53 -1.10 -5.26
CA GLU A 13 2.42 -0.89 -6.70
C GLU A 13 0.96 -0.86 -7.15
N LEU A 14 0.16 -1.77 -6.63
CA LEU A 14 -1.25 -1.81 -6.98
C LEU A 14 -2.00 -0.60 -6.42
N LEU A 15 -1.58 -0.16 -5.24
CA LEU A 15 -2.16 1.02 -4.63
C LEU A 15 -1.90 2.26 -5.48
N LYS A 16 -0.71 2.36 -6.05
CA LYS A 16 -0.37 3.48 -6.94
C LYS A 16 -1.23 3.48 -8.19
N GLN A 17 -1.75 2.34 -8.58
CA GLN A 17 -2.63 2.23 -9.72
C GLN A 17 -4.08 2.58 -9.37
N GLY A 18 -4.33 2.92 -8.11
CA GLY A 18 -5.66 3.32 -7.68
C GLY A 18 -6.58 2.20 -7.28
N MET A 19 -6.05 1.01 -7.07
CA MET A 19 -6.88 -0.14 -6.69
C MET A 19 -7.38 -0.04 -5.25
N SER A 20 -8.60 -0.49 -5.03
CA SER A 20 -9.14 -0.60 -3.69
C SER A 20 -8.55 -1.83 -3.01
N ASN A 21 -8.74 -1.93 -1.68
CA ASN A 21 -8.27 -3.10 -0.95
C ASN A 21 -8.85 -4.39 -1.53
N LYS A 22 -10.11 -4.35 -1.91
CA LYS A 22 -10.77 -5.50 -2.48
C LYS A 22 -10.13 -5.90 -3.81
N GLU A 23 -9.82 -4.92 -4.63
CA GLU A 23 -9.19 -5.17 -5.91
C GLU A 23 -7.78 -5.72 -5.73
N ILE A 24 -7.04 -5.16 -4.78
CA ILE A 24 -5.70 -5.63 -4.49
C ILE A 24 -5.75 -7.07 -4.00
N ALA A 25 -6.70 -7.37 -3.10
CA ALA A 25 -6.84 -8.71 -2.56
C ALA A 25 -7.12 -9.73 -3.67
N ARG A 26 -7.97 -9.34 -4.61
CA ARG A 26 -8.29 -10.22 -5.73
C ARG A 26 -7.09 -10.43 -6.62
N GLU A 27 -6.36 -9.36 -6.88
CA GLU A 27 -5.19 -9.43 -7.74
C GLU A 27 -4.11 -10.34 -7.15
N LEU A 28 -3.94 -10.30 -5.84
CA LEU A 28 -2.92 -11.07 -5.16
C LEU A 28 -3.44 -12.40 -4.60
N ASP A 29 -4.73 -12.66 -4.78
CA ASP A 29 -5.37 -13.89 -4.30
C ASP A 29 -5.23 -14.05 -2.80
N ILE A 30 -5.54 -13.00 -2.07
CA ILE A 30 -5.51 -13.00 -0.60
C ILE A 30 -6.78 -12.33 -0.11
N ALA A 31 -7.04 -12.44 1.19
CA ALA A 31 -8.21 -11.81 1.77
C ALA A 31 -8.04 -10.30 1.89
N ALA A 32 -9.13 -9.56 1.75
CA ALA A 32 -9.07 -8.10 1.88
C ALA A 32 -8.58 -7.69 3.28
N GLY A 33 -8.91 -8.46 4.30
CA GLY A 33 -8.39 -8.19 5.64
C GLY A 33 -6.88 -8.28 5.72
N THR A 34 -6.30 -9.19 4.94
CA THR A 34 -4.85 -9.34 4.90
C THR A 34 -4.21 -8.11 4.24
N VAL A 35 -4.86 -7.59 3.20
CA VAL A 35 -4.38 -6.35 2.57
C VAL A 35 -4.37 -5.22 3.59
N LYS A 36 -5.42 -5.14 4.41
CA LYS A 36 -5.53 -4.10 5.42
C LYS A 36 -4.38 -4.18 6.43
N VAL A 37 -4.05 -5.39 6.87
CA VAL A 37 -2.95 -5.58 7.80
C VAL A 37 -1.63 -5.13 7.18
N HIS A 38 -1.40 -5.48 5.93
CA HIS A 38 -0.19 -5.04 5.24
C HIS A 38 -0.15 -3.52 5.13
N LEU A 39 -1.30 -2.89 4.87
CA LEU A 39 -1.34 -1.43 4.75
C LEU A 39 -0.99 -0.75 6.06
N TYR A 40 -1.45 -1.28 7.18
CA TYR A 40 -1.10 -0.72 8.49
C TYR A 40 0.40 -0.77 8.70
N GLU A 41 1.03 -1.88 8.32
CA GLU A 41 2.46 -2.02 8.46
C GLU A 41 3.20 -1.06 7.52
N ILE A 42 2.69 -0.88 6.31
CA ILE A 42 3.27 0.05 5.36
C ILE A 42 3.17 1.47 5.89
N PHE A 43 2.00 1.84 6.42
CA PHE A 43 1.81 3.16 7.01
C PHE A 43 2.86 3.42 8.10
N ALA A 44 3.06 2.44 8.99
CA ALA A 44 4.01 2.59 10.07
C ALA A 44 5.43 2.75 9.56
N ARG A 45 5.79 1.99 8.55
CA ARG A 45 7.15 2.04 8.04
C ARG A 45 7.45 3.33 7.29
N LEU A 46 6.46 3.87 6.62
CA LEU A 46 6.65 5.10 5.85
C LEU A 46 6.27 6.35 6.63
N GLY A 47 5.79 6.19 7.85
CA GLY A 47 5.48 7.32 8.69
C GLY A 47 4.27 8.12 8.23
N VAL A 48 3.30 7.48 7.60
CA VAL A 48 2.09 8.15 7.16
C VAL A 48 0.91 7.64 7.95
N THR A 49 -0.17 8.40 7.99
CA THR A 49 -1.32 8.07 8.82
C THR A 49 -2.59 7.80 8.03
N SER A 50 -2.55 7.94 6.72
CA SER A 50 -3.74 7.69 5.92
C SER A 50 -3.34 7.20 4.55
N ARG A 51 -4.30 6.56 3.89
CA ARG A 51 -4.09 6.05 2.54
C ARG A 51 -3.77 7.19 1.57
N GLY A 52 -4.46 8.31 1.70
CA GLY A 52 -4.21 9.45 0.82
C GLY A 52 -2.80 9.97 0.94
N LYS A 53 -2.32 10.07 2.18
CA LYS A 53 -0.96 10.53 2.41
C LYS A 53 0.06 9.52 1.91
N LEU A 54 -0.26 8.24 2.04
CA LEU A 54 0.61 7.20 1.53
C LEU A 54 0.75 7.32 0.01
N VAL A 55 -0.35 7.46 -0.69
CA VAL A 55 -0.32 7.55 -2.16
C VAL A 55 0.46 8.78 -2.60
N SER A 56 0.23 9.91 -1.95
CA SER A 56 0.98 11.12 -2.26
C SER A 56 2.48 10.93 -2.10
N LYS A 57 2.86 10.24 -1.03
CA LYS A 57 4.28 10.00 -0.77
C LYS A 57 4.88 9.08 -1.83
N LEU A 58 4.12 8.09 -2.26
CA LEU A 58 4.61 7.11 -3.22
C LEU A 58 4.82 7.70 -4.61
N ILE A 59 3.95 8.60 -5.02
CA ILE A 59 4.08 9.17 -6.36
C ILE A 59 4.93 10.43 -6.34
N GLY A 60 5.52 10.74 -5.20
CA GLY A 60 6.46 11.81 -5.11
C GLY A 60 5.87 13.17 -5.17
N SER A 61 4.72 13.27 -5.14
CA SER A 61 4.02 14.43 -5.12
C SER A 61 4.72 15.66 -5.11
N LYS A 62 5.33 16.05 -5.86
CA LYS A 62 5.95 17.07 -5.88
C LYS A 62 5.23 18.09 -5.91
N ALA A 63 4.89 18.35 -5.67
CA ALA A 63 4.16 19.30 -5.58
C ALA A 63 3.98 20.14 -6.03
#